data_bf2b46b386057a2fb3ff787b1cc858a4
#
_entry.id   bf2b46b386057a2fb3ff787b1cc858a4
#
_cell.length_a   1.000
_cell.length_b   1.000
_cell.length_c   1.000
_cell.angle_alpha   90.00
_cell.angle_beta   90.00
_cell.angle_gamma   90.00
#
_symmetry.space_group_name_H-M   'P 1'
#
loop_
_entity.id
_entity.type
_entity.pdbx_description
1 polymer ?
#
loop_
_entity_poly.entity_id
_entity_poly.type
_entity_poly.pdbx_seq_one_letter_code
_entity_poly.pdbx_strand_id
1 'polypeptide(L)'
;MTRKIIALVLAMVMCLGFTACGAAEENENVLRVAMECAYAPYNWTQTDDSNGAVPISGTNDFAYGYDVMMAKLIAESMGKELEIVKLDWDSLVPAVASGDVDMVIAGQSITSERLEVVDFSDPYFYASIVTLTKADSAYANAAAVADLAGATCTSQLGTIWYDICLPQIPEANILTAQETAPAMLVALESGAVDLVVTDMPTALAATAVYSDMVLLDFTGTDGEFEVSEEEINLGISIQKGNAELLDAVNAVLAELSVEDYEAMMADAIAVQPLSE
;
A
#
# COMPACT_ATOMS: atom_id res chain seq x y z
N MET A 1 -68.28 -27.72 10.16
CA MET A 1 -67.48 -26.56 10.61
C MET A 1 -65.99 -26.84 10.83
N THR A 2 -65.53 -28.08 10.72
CA THR A 2 -64.15 -28.52 11.06
C THR A 2 -63.14 -28.46 9.88
N ARG A 3 -63.57 -28.27 8.65
CA ARG A 3 -62.64 -28.24 7.46
C ARG A 3 -62.14 -26.84 7.10
N LYS A 4 -62.74 -25.77 7.62
CA LYS A 4 -62.34 -24.38 7.35
C LYS A 4 -61.30 -23.84 8.38
N ILE A 5 -61.15 -24.47 9.52
CA ILE A 5 -60.21 -24.06 10.57
C ILE A 5 -58.81 -24.59 10.32
N ILE A 6 -58.69 -25.76 9.68
CA ILE A 6 -57.38 -26.36 9.36
C ILE A 6 -56.66 -25.63 8.23
N ALA A 7 -57.39 -24.97 7.31
CA ALA A 7 -56.79 -24.19 6.21
C ALA A 7 -56.19 -22.86 6.68
N LEU A 8 -56.65 -22.28 7.84
CA LEU A 8 -56.17 -21.01 8.33
C LEU A 8 -54.87 -21.19 9.20
N VAL A 9 -54.68 -22.37 9.80
CA VAL A 9 -53.50 -22.66 10.63
C VAL A 9 -52.30 -23.02 9.76
N LEU A 10 -52.51 -23.61 8.57
CA LEU A 10 -51.43 -23.94 7.66
C LEU A 10 -50.89 -22.72 6.85
N ALA A 11 -51.70 -21.62 6.73
CA ALA A 11 -51.26 -20.40 6.08
C ALA A 11 -50.42 -19.49 7.01
N MET A 12 -50.51 -19.68 8.33
CA MET A 12 -49.77 -18.88 9.30
C MET A 12 -48.38 -19.44 9.67
N VAL A 13 -48.06 -20.68 9.26
CA VAL A 13 -46.75 -21.30 9.49
C VAL A 13 -45.78 -21.09 8.32
N MET A 14 -46.25 -20.62 7.15
CA MET A 14 -45.38 -20.36 5.99
C MET A 14 -44.85 -18.93 5.93
N CYS A 15 -45.15 -18.04 6.86
CA CYS A 15 -44.62 -16.68 6.89
C CYS A 15 -43.47 -16.46 7.90
N LEU A 16 -42.92 -17.52 8.50
CA LEU A 16 -41.83 -17.42 9.49
C LEU A 16 -40.51 -18.08 9.04
N GLY A 17 -40.32 -18.24 7.73
CA GLY A 17 -39.14 -18.89 7.13
C GLY A 17 -38.27 -17.97 6.28
N PHE A 18 -38.35 -16.65 6.40
CA PHE A 18 -37.36 -15.72 5.83
C PHE A 18 -36.60 -15.07 6.99
N THR A 19 -35.83 -15.87 7.68
CA THR A 19 -34.79 -15.34 8.55
C THR A 19 -33.50 -15.23 7.76
N ALA A 20 -33.15 -13.98 7.49
CA ALA A 20 -31.79 -13.46 7.56
C ALA A 20 -30.71 -14.34 6.92
N CYS A 21 -30.42 -14.08 5.67
CA CYS A 21 -29.02 -14.04 5.26
C CYS A 21 -28.36 -13.06 6.25
N GLY A 22 -27.55 -13.58 7.18
CA GLY A 22 -26.80 -12.75 8.11
C GLY A 22 -25.81 -11.92 7.29
N ALA A 23 -26.11 -10.66 7.10
CA ALA A 23 -25.06 -9.68 7.05
C ALA A 23 -24.31 -9.87 8.40
N ALA A 24 -23.02 -10.13 8.35
CA ALA A 24 -22.19 -10.01 9.53
C ALA A 24 -22.51 -8.61 10.09
N GLU A 25 -22.89 -8.53 11.37
CA GLU A 25 -23.03 -7.24 12.04
C GLU A 25 -21.66 -6.60 11.90
N GLU A 26 -21.56 -5.54 11.09
CA GLU A 26 -20.38 -4.68 11.05
C GLU A 26 -20.14 -4.22 12.48
N ASN A 27 -19.02 -4.61 13.05
CA ASN A 27 -18.66 -4.17 14.38
C ASN A 27 -18.25 -2.68 14.26
N GLU A 28 -19.19 -1.78 14.44
CA GLU A 28 -18.99 -0.33 14.32
C GLU A 28 -17.80 0.21 15.15
N ASN A 29 -17.31 -0.58 16.11
CA ASN A 29 -16.17 -0.24 16.96
C ASN A 29 -14.81 -0.68 16.40
N VAL A 30 -14.76 -1.33 15.23
CA VAL A 30 -13.52 -1.78 14.58
C VAL A 30 -13.27 -0.94 13.35
N LEU A 31 -12.01 -0.58 13.12
CA LEU A 31 -11.52 0.04 11.89
C LEU A 31 -10.68 -0.99 11.14
N ARG A 32 -11.19 -1.44 10.00
CA ARG A 32 -10.54 -2.45 9.16
C ARG A 32 -9.67 -1.78 8.11
N VAL A 33 -8.36 -1.93 8.26
CA VAL A 33 -7.36 -1.29 7.38
C VAL A 33 -6.62 -2.37 6.60
N ALA A 34 -6.72 -2.32 5.27
CA ALA A 34 -5.96 -3.24 4.42
C ALA A 34 -4.61 -2.66 4.01
N MET A 35 -3.63 -3.54 3.93
CA MET A 35 -2.28 -3.29 3.42
C MET A 35 -1.65 -4.58 2.91
N GLU A 36 -0.56 -4.47 2.14
CA GLU A 36 0.13 -5.63 1.56
C GLU A 36 0.90 -6.44 2.63
N CYS A 37 1.38 -5.77 3.68
CA CYS A 37 2.27 -6.32 4.70
C CYS A 37 3.53 -6.98 4.12
N ALA A 38 4.01 -6.49 2.98
CA ALA A 38 5.19 -6.96 2.27
C ALA A 38 6.01 -5.81 1.66
N TYR A 39 5.80 -4.58 2.14
CA TYR A 39 6.35 -3.35 1.57
C TYR A 39 7.07 -2.51 2.64
N ALA A 40 8.24 -2.99 3.11
CA ALA A 40 9.09 -2.20 4.02
C ALA A 40 9.70 -0.98 3.30
N PRO A 41 9.80 0.18 3.97
CA PRO A 41 9.51 0.48 5.37
C PRO A 41 8.06 0.89 5.65
N TYR A 42 7.17 0.88 4.66
CA TYR A 42 5.77 1.29 4.82
C TYR A 42 4.98 0.28 5.65
N ASN A 43 4.96 -0.99 5.24
CA ASN A 43 4.24 -2.04 5.96
C ASN A 43 4.90 -3.41 5.70
N TRP A 44 5.16 -4.19 6.74
CA TRP A 44 5.73 -5.53 6.63
C TRP A 44 5.16 -6.50 7.64
N THR A 45 5.36 -7.79 7.39
CA THR A 45 4.99 -8.88 8.31
C THR A 45 6.16 -9.21 9.23
N GLN A 46 5.89 -9.38 10.53
CA GLN A 46 6.83 -9.90 11.53
C GLN A 46 6.17 -10.93 12.42
N THR A 47 6.97 -11.71 13.17
CA THR A 47 6.48 -12.88 13.95
C THR A 47 6.12 -12.57 15.38
N ASP A 48 6.38 -11.35 15.86
CA ASP A 48 6.10 -10.93 17.24
C ASP A 48 5.53 -9.50 17.28
N ASP A 49 5.11 -9.06 18.46
CA ASP A 49 4.51 -7.76 18.73
C ASP A 49 5.54 -6.66 19.05
N SER A 50 6.82 -6.89 18.77
CA SER A 50 7.88 -5.89 18.98
C SER A 50 7.57 -4.59 18.25
N ASN A 51 8.12 -3.48 18.75
CA ASN A 51 7.91 -2.12 18.25
C ASN A 51 6.43 -1.64 18.28
N GLY A 52 5.53 -2.40 18.89
CA GLY A 52 4.11 -2.11 18.91
C GLY A 52 3.38 -2.54 17.62
N ALA A 53 3.87 -3.60 16.97
CA ALA A 53 3.22 -4.23 15.84
C ALA A 53 1.79 -4.71 16.16
N VAL A 54 0.94 -4.70 15.15
CA VAL A 54 -0.49 -5.02 15.26
C VAL A 54 -0.74 -6.40 14.68
N PRO A 55 -1.53 -7.27 15.34
CA PRO A 55 -1.88 -8.58 14.78
C PRO A 55 -2.52 -8.44 13.39
N ILE A 56 -2.10 -9.31 12.46
CA ILE A 56 -2.73 -9.43 11.15
C ILE A 56 -3.92 -10.39 11.27
N SER A 57 -5.11 -9.90 10.89
CA SER A 57 -6.36 -10.66 10.95
C SER A 57 -6.25 -12.02 10.27
N GLY A 58 -6.72 -13.07 10.95
CA GLY A 58 -6.73 -14.44 10.43
C GLY A 58 -5.36 -15.14 10.38
N THR A 59 -4.28 -14.52 10.91
CA THR A 59 -2.93 -15.11 10.98
C THR A 59 -2.40 -15.17 12.42
N ASN A 60 -1.18 -15.67 12.60
CA ASN A 60 -0.43 -15.56 13.85
C ASN A 60 0.67 -14.51 13.80
N ASP A 61 0.76 -13.77 12.70
CA ASP A 61 1.78 -12.77 12.43
C ASP A 61 1.28 -11.38 12.77
N PHE A 62 2.21 -10.42 12.76
CA PHE A 62 1.98 -9.03 13.10
C PHE A 62 2.42 -8.14 11.93
N ALA A 63 1.77 -7.01 11.77
CA ALA A 63 2.16 -5.96 10.85
C ALA A 63 2.84 -4.81 11.60
N TYR A 64 3.90 -4.26 11.02
CA TYR A 64 4.51 -3.02 11.45
C TYR A 64 4.99 -2.19 10.26
N GLY A 65 5.35 -0.93 10.52
CA GLY A 65 5.83 0.02 9.53
C GLY A 65 5.12 1.36 9.61
N TYR A 66 5.50 2.27 8.73
CA TYR A 66 4.96 3.62 8.64
C TYR A 66 3.43 3.64 8.50
N ASP A 67 2.89 2.81 7.61
CA ASP A 67 1.43 2.71 7.37
C ASP A 67 0.68 2.18 8.60
N VAL A 68 1.31 1.24 9.34
CA VAL A 68 0.71 0.71 10.58
C VAL A 68 0.70 1.76 11.67
N MET A 69 1.77 2.57 11.79
CA MET A 69 1.78 3.70 12.73
C MET A 69 0.69 4.72 12.38
N MET A 70 0.51 5.04 11.11
CA MET A 70 -0.57 5.91 10.64
C MET A 70 -1.96 5.34 10.94
N ALA A 71 -2.17 4.04 10.65
CA ALA A 71 -3.42 3.35 10.95
C ALA A 71 -3.77 3.39 12.45
N LYS A 72 -2.78 3.23 13.33
CA LYS A 72 -2.97 3.35 14.79
C LYS A 72 -3.40 4.74 15.21
N LEU A 73 -2.76 5.80 14.71
CA LEU A 73 -3.13 7.18 15.00
C LEU A 73 -4.59 7.48 14.59
N ILE A 74 -4.99 7.01 13.41
CA ILE A 74 -6.36 7.19 12.92
C ILE A 74 -7.36 6.41 13.78
N ALA A 75 -7.11 5.14 14.05
CA ALA A 75 -7.99 4.31 14.88
C ALA A 75 -8.14 4.87 16.30
N GLU A 76 -7.05 5.30 16.93
CA GLU A 76 -7.04 5.94 18.26
C GLU A 76 -7.86 7.23 18.27
N SER A 77 -7.70 8.10 17.27
CA SER A 77 -8.45 9.35 17.15
C SER A 77 -9.95 9.10 17.02
N MET A 78 -10.34 8.02 16.31
CA MET A 78 -11.75 7.63 16.14
C MET A 78 -12.29 6.82 17.34
N GLY A 79 -11.45 6.45 18.30
CA GLY A 79 -11.81 5.58 19.42
C GLY A 79 -12.19 4.17 19.00
N LYS A 80 -11.64 3.68 17.87
CA LYS A 80 -11.89 2.35 17.30
C LYS A 80 -10.77 1.38 17.58
N GLU A 81 -11.07 0.09 17.59
CA GLU A 81 -10.10 -1.00 17.59
C GLU A 81 -9.55 -1.18 16.17
N LEU A 82 -8.22 -1.25 16.02
CA LEU A 82 -7.58 -1.43 14.70
C LEU A 82 -7.52 -2.91 14.34
N GLU A 83 -8.03 -3.27 13.17
CA GLU A 83 -7.88 -4.57 12.53
C GLU A 83 -7.07 -4.42 11.23
N ILE A 84 -5.87 -5.03 11.17
CA ILE A 84 -5.06 -5.08 9.95
C ILE A 84 -5.48 -6.28 9.11
N VAL A 85 -5.85 -6.01 7.86
CA VAL A 85 -6.22 -7.02 6.86
C VAL A 85 -5.12 -7.09 5.80
N LYS A 86 -4.42 -8.23 5.73
CA LYS A 86 -3.38 -8.46 4.71
C LYS A 86 -4.03 -8.90 3.40
N LEU A 87 -3.75 -8.18 2.32
CA LEU A 87 -4.22 -8.50 0.96
C LEU A 87 -3.06 -8.36 -0.04
N ASP A 88 -3.15 -9.08 -1.15
CA ASP A 88 -2.26 -8.85 -2.28
C ASP A 88 -2.51 -7.45 -2.88
N TRP A 89 -1.47 -6.83 -3.44
CA TRP A 89 -1.50 -5.46 -3.96
C TRP A 89 -2.72 -5.17 -4.86
N ASP A 90 -2.96 -6.04 -5.85
CA ASP A 90 -4.05 -5.88 -6.81
C ASP A 90 -5.46 -6.01 -6.18
N SER A 91 -5.55 -6.54 -4.97
CA SER A 91 -6.81 -6.73 -4.25
C SER A 91 -7.17 -5.54 -3.35
N LEU A 92 -6.24 -4.62 -3.07
CA LEU A 92 -6.43 -3.52 -2.13
C LEU A 92 -7.55 -2.56 -2.57
N VAL A 93 -7.44 -1.97 -3.77
CA VAL A 93 -8.44 -1.03 -4.30
C VAL A 93 -9.81 -1.69 -4.47
N PRO A 94 -9.93 -2.91 -5.05
CA PRO A 94 -11.20 -3.63 -5.09
C PRO A 94 -11.83 -3.85 -3.72
N ALA A 95 -11.05 -4.21 -2.69
CA ALA A 95 -11.58 -4.47 -1.34
C ALA A 95 -12.18 -3.23 -0.67
N VAL A 96 -11.53 -2.07 -0.78
CA VAL A 96 -12.08 -0.83 -0.22
C VAL A 96 -13.25 -0.31 -1.07
N ALA A 97 -13.20 -0.46 -2.38
CA ALA A 97 -14.31 -0.06 -3.26
C ALA A 97 -15.59 -0.86 -3.00
N SER A 98 -15.47 -2.16 -2.66
CA SER A 98 -16.61 -3.03 -2.29
C SER A 98 -17.10 -2.82 -0.86
N GLY A 99 -16.31 -2.20 0.02
CA GLY A 99 -16.60 -2.07 1.45
C GLY A 99 -16.20 -3.30 2.27
N ASP A 100 -15.38 -4.21 1.74
CA ASP A 100 -14.84 -5.35 2.49
C ASP A 100 -13.85 -4.89 3.58
N VAL A 101 -13.25 -3.73 3.41
CA VAL A 101 -12.44 -2.99 4.40
C VAL A 101 -12.85 -1.51 4.40
N ASP A 102 -12.58 -0.80 5.49
CA ASP A 102 -12.95 0.61 5.64
C ASP A 102 -12.00 1.52 4.85
N MET A 103 -10.70 1.20 4.85
CA MET A 103 -9.67 1.96 4.15
C MET A 103 -8.48 1.10 3.78
N VAL A 104 -7.64 1.63 2.88
CA VAL A 104 -6.32 1.08 2.54
C VAL A 104 -5.25 2.10 2.86
N ILE A 105 -4.22 1.68 3.58
CA ILE A 105 -2.98 2.42 3.82
C ILE A 105 -1.83 1.52 3.38
N ALA A 106 -1.25 1.79 2.21
CA ALA A 106 -0.30 0.88 1.57
C ALA A 106 0.68 1.60 0.62
N GLY A 107 1.07 2.84 0.92
CA GLY A 107 1.94 3.59 0.03
C GLY A 107 1.33 3.84 -1.36
N GLN A 108 0.02 3.98 -1.47
CA GLN A 108 -0.66 4.11 -2.76
C GLN A 108 -0.61 5.54 -3.30
N SER A 109 -0.13 5.71 -4.53
CA SER A 109 -0.22 6.97 -5.27
C SER A 109 -1.68 7.37 -5.54
N ILE A 110 -1.98 8.66 -5.44
CA ILE A 110 -3.29 9.26 -5.75
C ILE A 110 -3.38 9.42 -7.26
N THR A 111 -3.68 8.35 -8.00
CA THR A 111 -3.79 8.43 -9.45
C THR A 111 -5.21 8.73 -9.90
N SER A 112 -5.36 9.39 -11.06
CA SER A 112 -6.66 9.68 -11.65
C SER A 112 -7.48 8.41 -11.91
N GLU A 113 -6.84 7.30 -12.28
CA GLU A 113 -7.50 6.01 -12.49
C GLU A 113 -8.11 5.49 -11.18
N ARG A 114 -7.35 5.51 -10.08
CA ARG A 114 -7.85 5.07 -8.76
C ARG A 114 -8.97 5.98 -8.25
N LEU A 115 -8.87 7.29 -8.50
CA LEU A 115 -9.91 8.26 -8.18
C LEU A 115 -11.24 8.03 -8.91
N GLU A 116 -11.29 7.24 -9.97
CA GLU A 116 -12.57 6.84 -10.60
C GLU A 116 -13.40 5.93 -9.68
N VAL A 117 -12.76 5.11 -8.85
CA VAL A 117 -13.41 4.02 -8.09
C VAL A 117 -13.36 4.19 -6.56
N VAL A 118 -12.40 4.96 -6.03
CA VAL A 118 -12.25 5.26 -4.60
C VAL A 118 -12.05 6.77 -4.39
N ASP A 119 -12.21 7.23 -3.15
CA ASP A 119 -11.76 8.55 -2.72
C ASP A 119 -10.43 8.42 -1.98
N PHE A 120 -9.62 9.47 -1.96
CA PHE A 120 -8.35 9.53 -1.25
C PHE A 120 -8.35 10.64 -0.20
N SER A 121 -7.65 10.41 0.90
CA SER A 121 -7.31 11.46 1.85
C SER A 121 -6.39 12.52 1.23
N ASP A 122 -6.16 13.60 1.96
CA ASP A 122 -4.99 14.43 1.74
C ASP A 122 -3.73 13.55 1.77
N PRO A 123 -2.64 13.94 1.09
CA PRO A 123 -1.39 13.18 1.11
C PRO A 123 -0.86 12.98 2.54
N TYR A 124 -0.47 11.74 2.87
CA TYR A 124 0.19 11.42 4.13
C TYR A 124 1.69 11.16 3.97
N PHE A 125 2.16 11.14 2.72
CA PHE A 125 3.58 11.09 2.38
C PHE A 125 3.81 11.57 0.94
N TYR A 126 4.99 12.16 0.69
CA TYR A 126 5.43 12.59 -0.63
C TYR A 126 6.68 11.78 -1.00
N ALA A 127 6.56 10.92 -2.01
CA ALA A 127 7.65 10.05 -2.42
C ALA A 127 8.46 10.67 -3.56
N SER A 128 9.79 10.60 -3.47
CA SER A 128 10.67 10.81 -4.62
C SER A 128 10.86 9.50 -5.37
N ILE A 129 10.83 9.53 -6.70
CA ILE A 129 11.05 8.35 -7.54
C ILE A 129 12.54 8.25 -7.86
N VAL A 130 13.09 7.09 -7.57
CA VAL A 130 14.52 6.80 -7.70
C VAL A 130 14.76 5.47 -8.41
N THR A 131 16.01 5.22 -8.78
CA THR A 131 16.44 3.97 -9.42
C THR A 131 17.45 3.26 -8.53
N LEU A 132 17.34 1.94 -8.43
CA LEU A 132 18.38 1.09 -7.84
C LEU A 132 19.08 0.29 -8.94
N THR A 133 20.39 0.20 -8.83
CA THR A 133 21.24 -0.65 -9.68
C THR A 133 22.35 -1.31 -8.84
N LYS A 134 23.15 -2.22 -9.43
CA LYS A 134 24.30 -2.82 -8.74
C LYS A 134 25.55 -1.94 -8.92
N ALA A 135 26.45 -1.95 -7.94
CA ALA A 135 27.68 -1.14 -7.96
C ALA A 135 28.64 -1.49 -9.13
N ASP A 136 28.58 -2.71 -9.63
CA ASP A 136 29.35 -3.19 -10.78
C ASP A 136 28.59 -3.07 -12.11
N SER A 137 27.38 -2.54 -12.10
CA SER A 137 26.57 -2.27 -13.28
C SER A 137 27.18 -1.17 -14.16
N ALA A 138 26.97 -1.25 -15.46
CA ALA A 138 27.29 -0.18 -16.39
C ALA A 138 26.55 1.13 -16.07
N TYR A 139 25.43 1.05 -15.34
CA TYR A 139 24.57 2.15 -14.99
C TYR A 139 24.85 2.79 -13.62
N ALA A 140 25.81 2.26 -12.85
CA ALA A 140 26.10 2.69 -11.47
C ALA A 140 26.48 4.19 -11.31
N ASN A 141 26.84 4.86 -12.40
CA ASN A 141 27.21 6.27 -12.42
C ASN A 141 26.25 7.12 -13.28
N ALA A 142 25.07 6.61 -13.60
CA ALA A 142 24.07 7.37 -14.36
C ALA A 142 23.68 8.66 -13.59
N ALA A 143 23.53 9.75 -14.29
CA ALA A 143 23.17 11.05 -13.74
C ALA A 143 21.80 11.55 -14.23
N ALA A 144 21.16 10.82 -15.14
CA ALA A 144 19.87 11.11 -15.70
C ALA A 144 19.18 9.84 -16.20
N VAL A 145 17.86 9.88 -16.38
CA VAL A 145 17.07 8.77 -16.96
C VAL A 145 17.60 8.38 -18.34
N ALA A 146 18.07 9.36 -19.14
CA ALA A 146 18.65 9.11 -20.46
C ALA A 146 19.92 8.23 -20.43
N ASP A 147 20.68 8.26 -19.32
CA ASP A 147 21.91 7.46 -19.17
C ASP A 147 21.60 5.96 -18.90
N LEU A 148 20.34 5.65 -18.62
CA LEU A 148 19.86 4.27 -18.42
C LEU A 148 19.49 3.57 -19.73
N ALA A 149 19.76 4.19 -20.88
CA ALA A 149 19.38 3.69 -22.19
C ALA A 149 19.81 2.23 -22.43
N GLY A 150 18.87 1.39 -22.89
CA GLY A 150 19.09 -0.02 -23.20
C GLY A 150 19.12 -0.95 -21.99
N ALA A 151 18.90 -0.45 -20.78
CA ALA A 151 18.89 -1.26 -19.56
C ALA A 151 17.79 -2.33 -19.58
N THR A 152 18.10 -3.51 -19.04
CA THR A 152 17.10 -4.52 -18.70
C THR A 152 16.52 -4.15 -17.32
N CYS A 153 15.21 -3.93 -17.24
CA CYS A 153 14.60 -3.41 -16.04
C CYS A 153 13.24 -4.04 -15.72
N THR A 154 12.83 -3.92 -14.47
CA THR A 154 11.49 -4.28 -13.99
C THR A 154 11.10 -3.37 -12.83
N SER A 155 9.84 -3.46 -12.39
CA SER A 155 9.35 -2.88 -11.14
C SER A 155 8.11 -3.63 -10.67
N GLN A 156 7.45 -3.13 -9.62
CA GLN A 156 6.25 -3.76 -9.09
C GLN A 156 5.05 -3.51 -10.01
N LEU A 157 4.23 -4.54 -10.19
CA LEU A 157 3.00 -4.53 -10.98
C LEU A 157 2.01 -3.47 -10.47
N GLY A 158 1.32 -2.77 -11.38
CA GLY A 158 0.26 -1.81 -11.03
C GLY A 158 0.76 -0.59 -10.26
N THR A 159 2.04 -0.24 -10.40
CA THR A 159 2.64 0.97 -9.84
C THR A 159 3.02 1.95 -10.92
N ILE A 160 3.10 3.24 -10.58
CA ILE A 160 3.62 4.28 -11.49
C ILE A 160 5.06 3.98 -11.91
N TRP A 161 5.82 3.27 -11.10
CA TRP A 161 7.20 2.91 -11.40
C TRP A 161 7.28 2.05 -12.65
N TYR A 162 6.40 1.03 -12.74
CA TYR A 162 6.37 0.11 -13.88
C TYR A 162 5.67 0.74 -15.09
N ASP A 163 4.48 1.35 -14.88
CA ASP A 163 3.59 1.76 -15.96
C ASP A 163 3.99 3.12 -16.57
N ILE A 164 4.60 4.01 -15.77
CA ILE A 164 4.92 5.39 -16.17
C ILE A 164 6.43 5.62 -16.27
N CYS A 165 7.21 5.19 -15.26
CA CYS A 165 8.63 5.53 -15.21
C CYS A 165 9.49 4.65 -16.13
N LEU A 166 9.33 3.32 -16.10
CA LEU A 166 10.13 2.44 -16.96
C LEU A 166 10.03 2.76 -18.46
N PRO A 167 8.85 3.10 -19.03
CA PRO A 167 8.74 3.48 -20.44
C PRO A 167 9.51 4.74 -20.83
N GLN A 168 9.92 5.57 -19.87
CA GLN A 168 10.70 6.79 -20.14
C GLN A 168 12.19 6.48 -20.35
N ILE A 169 12.66 5.30 -19.96
CA ILE A 169 14.05 4.87 -20.17
C ILE A 169 14.25 4.54 -21.66
N PRO A 170 15.14 5.23 -22.38
CA PRO A 170 15.30 5.01 -23.81
C PRO A 170 15.73 3.58 -24.13
N GLU A 171 15.06 2.93 -25.09
CA GLU A 171 15.40 1.56 -25.55
C GLU A 171 15.44 0.51 -24.44
N ALA A 172 14.75 0.73 -23.30
CA ALA A 172 14.71 -0.21 -22.20
C ALA A 172 14.16 -1.57 -22.61
N ASN A 173 14.78 -2.65 -22.09
CA ASN A 173 14.23 -3.99 -22.13
C ASN A 173 13.42 -4.24 -20.86
N ILE A 174 12.14 -3.84 -20.86
CA ILE A 174 11.25 -3.98 -19.72
C ILE A 174 10.78 -5.43 -19.61
N LEU A 175 11.17 -6.11 -18.53
CA LEU A 175 10.74 -7.47 -18.21
C LEU A 175 9.37 -7.46 -17.51
N THR A 176 8.79 -8.65 -17.34
CA THR A 176 7.52 -8.83 -16.61
C THR A 176 7.60 -8.19 -15.22
N ALA A 177 6.56 -7.43 -14.87
CA ALA A 177 6.42 -6.81 -13.57
C ALA A 177 6.46 -7.85 -12.43
N GLN A 178 6.96 -7.44 -11.28
CA GLN A 178 7.01 -8.26 -10.08
C GLN A 178 5.76 -8.05 -9.22
N GLU A 179 5.29 -9.08 -8.56
CA GLU A 179 4.07 -9.01 -7.76
C GLU A 179 4.25 -8.16 -6.49
N THR A 180 5.47 -8.12 -5.94
CA THR A 180 5.79 -7.41 -4.68
C THR A 180 7.11 -6.64 -4.77
N ALA A 181 7.29 -5.63 -3.91
CA ALA A 181 8.55 -4.89 -3.81
C ALA A 181 9.75 -5.80 -3.42
N PRO A 182 9.66 -6.75 -2.47
CA PRO A 182 10.74 -7.70 -2.23
C PRO A 182 11.10 -8.54 -3.47
N ALA A 183 10.12 -9.01 -4.25
CA ALA A 183 10.40 -9.76 -5.49
C ALA A 183 11.15 -8.92 -6.52
N MET A 184 10.80 -7.63 -6.63
CA MET A 184 11.51 -6.65 -7.46
C MET A 184 12.99 -6.50 -7.01
N LEU A 185 13.24 -6.35 -5.72
CA LEU A 185 14.61 -6.23 -5.18
C LEU A 185 15.42 -7.52 -5.39
N VAL A 186 14.80 -8.69 -5.25
CA VAL A 186 15.44 -10.00 -5.54
C VAL A 186 15.78 -10.11 -7.03
N ALA A 187 14.96 -9.61 -7.94
CA ALA A 187 15.29 -9.60 -9.38
C ALA A 187 16.55 -8.77 -9.67
N LEU A 188 16.72 -7.63 -9.01
CA LEU A 188 17.96 -6.83 -9.10
C LEU A 188 19.14 -7.55 -8.44
N GLU A 189 18.96 -8.06 -7.22
CA GLU A 189 20.03 -8.73 -6.46
C GLU A 189 20.59 -9.96 -7.19
N SER A 190 19.71 -10.74 -7.81
CA SER A 190 20.11 -11.92 -8.59
C SER A 190 20.77 -11.59 -9.93
N GLY A 191 20.75 -10.32 -10.37
CA GLY A 191 21.24 -9.91 -11.69
C GLY A 191 20.32 -10.29 -12.84
N ALA A 192 19.04 -10.61 -12.57
CA ALA A 192 18.04 -10.85 -13.61
C ALA A 192 17.68 -9.56 -14.36
N VAL A 193 17.86 -8.41 -13.72
CA VAL A 193 17.73 -7.07 -14.30
C VAL A 193 18.93 -6.20 -13.93
N ASP A 194 19.18 -5.17 -14.73
CA ASP A 194 20.24 -4.18 -14.50
C ASP A 194 19.83 -3.12 -13.48
N LEU A 195 18.53 -2.81 -13.44
CA LEU A 195 17.96 -1.80 -12.56
C LEU A 195 16.49 -2.04 -12.26
N VAL A 196 16.02 -1.41 -11.18
CA VAL A 196 14.60 -1.27 -10.82
C VAL A 196 14.29 0.18 -10.46
N VAL A 197 13.05 0.61 -10.71
CA VAL A 197 12.55 1.92 -10.29
C VAL A 197 11.65 1.72 -9.08
N THR A 198 11.81 2.59 -8.07
CA THR A 198 11.06 2.55 -6.81
C THR A 198 11.03 3.95 -6.17
N ASP A 199 10.54 4.07 -4.95
CA ASP A 199 10.61 5.29 -4.17
C ASP A 199 11.85 5.37 -3.27
N MET A 200 12.11 6.58 -2.77
CA MET A 200 13.28 6.85 -1.93
C MET A 200 13.29 6.02 -0.62
N PRO A 201 12.20 5.91 0.18
CA PRO A 201 12.21 5.08 1.39
C PRO A 201 12.55 3.63 1.13
N THR A 202 11.95 3.01 0.11
CA THR A 202 12.24 1.62 -0.30
C THR A 202 13.69 1.47 -0.75
N ALA A 203 14.21 2.43 -1.51
CA ALA A 203 15.60 2.39 -1.97
C ALA A 203 16.61 2.55 -0.82
N LEU A 204 16.35 3.44 0.13
CA LEU A 204 17.17 3.57 1.34
C LEU A 204 17.15 2.28 2.18
N ALA A 205 15.97 1.70 2.34
CA ALA A 205 15.79 0.42 3.00
C ALA A 205 16.61 -0.69 2.30
N ALA A 206 16.51 -0.79 0.98
CA ALA A 206 17.23 -1.78 0.18
C ALA A 206 18.75 -1.61 0.28
N THR A 207 19.28 -0.39 0.18
CA THR A 207 20.73 -0.14 0.27
C THR A 207 21.31 -0.39 1.67
N ALA A 208 20.50 -0.33 2.71
CA ALA A 208 20.90 -0.72 4.06
C ALA A 208 21.12 -2.24 4.19
N VAL A 209 20.39 -3.03 3.40
CA VAL A 209 20.44 -4.51 3.39
C VAL A 209 21.41 -5.04 2.35
N TYR A 210 21.31 -4.56 1.12
CA TYR A 210 22.12 -4.99 -0.03
C TYR A 210 23.24 -3.99 -0.26
N SER A 211 24.43 -4.25 0.31
CA SER A 211 25.56 -3.32 0.33
C SER A 211 26.18 -3.04 -1.05
N ASP A 212 25.82 -3.81 -2.05
CA ASP A 212 26.24 -3.66 -3.44
C ASP A 212 25.18 -3.00 -4.34
N MET A 213 24.04 -2.62 -3.77
CA MET A 213 23.06 -1.78 -4.46
C MET A 213 23.45 -0.31 -4.36
N VAL A 214 23.26 0.40 -5.47
CA VAL A 214 23.52 1.85 -5.62
C VAL A 214 22.21 2.54 -5.90
N LEU A 215 21.90 3.56 -5.11
CA LEU A 215 20.77 4.46 -5.32
C LEU A 215 21.19 5.56 -6.30
N LEU A 216 20.40 5.72 -7.35
CA LEU A 216 20.51 6.78 -8.34
C LEU A 216 19.30 7.71 -8.16
N ASP A 217 19.55 8.92 -7.68
CA ASP A 217 18.54 9.94 -7.46
C ASP A 217 18.69 11.05 -8.52
N PHE A 218 17.69 11.17 -9.37
CA PHE A 218 17.64 12.20 -10.41
C PHE A 218 16.68 13.34 -10.03
N THR A 219 16.05 13.28 -8.86
CA THR A 219 15.02 14.22 -8.40
C THR A 219 15.55 15.66 -8.43
N GLY A 220 14.76 16.59 -8.98
CA GLY A 220 15.09 18.00 -9.08
C GLY A 220 16.15 18.34 -10.14
N THR A 221 16.49 17.39 -11.02
CA THR A 221 17.39 17.63 -12.17
C THR A 221 16.61 17.68 -13.48
N ASP A 222 17.21 18.22 -14.53
CA ASP A 222 16.61 18.20 -15.88
C ASP A 222 16.52 16.78 -16.48
N GLY A 223 17.07 15.78 -15.81
CA GLY A 223 17.12 14.37 -16.23
C GLY A 223 16.30 13.42 -15.35
N GLU A 224 15.41 13.94 -14.53
CA GLU A 224 14.52 13.13 -13.69
C GLU A 224 13.39 12.44 -14.48
N PHE A 225 12.67 11.51 -13.83
CA PHE A 225 11.45 10.97 -14.40
C PHE A 225 10.36 12.04 -14.47
N GLU A 226 9.65 12.09 -15.59
CA GLU A 226 8.48 12.95 -15.77
C GLU A 226 7.26 12.28 -15.08
N VAL A 227 6.95 12.72 -13.87
CA VAL A 227 5.79 12.29 -13.09
C VAL A 227 5.05 13.52 -12.56
N SER A 228 3.73 13.43 -12.42
CA SER A 228 2.95 14.50 -11.82
C SER A 228 3.06 14.50 -10.29
N GLU A 229 2.77 15.64 -9.64
CA GLU A 229 2.68 15.69 -8.17
C GLU A 229 1.65 14.69 -7.65
N GLU A 230 0.53 14.48 -8.35
CA GLU A 230 -0.50 13.53 -7.96
C GLU A 230 0.01 12.08 -7.94
N GLU A 231 0.90 11.73 -8.87
CA GLU A 231 1.47 10.39 -8.98
C GLU A 231 2.49 10.08 -7.88
N ILE A 232 3.18 11.07 -7.33
CA ILE A 232 4.13 10.89 -6.23
C ILE A 232 3.52 11.07 -4.85
N ASN A 233 2.32 11.65 -4.75
CA ASN A 233 1.60 11.80 -3.49
C ASN A 233 0.99 10.48 -3.06
N LEU A 234 1.27 10.06 -1.81
CA LEU A 234 0.68 8.86 -1.24
C LEU A 234 -0.52 9.23 -0.39
N GLY A 235 -1.66 8.61 -0.67
CA GLY A 235 -2.92 8.84 0.02
C GLY A 235 -3.52 7.57 0.61
N ILE A 236 -4.43 7.76 1.56
CA ILE A 236 -5.23 6.70 2.15
C ILE A 236 -6.50 6.56 1.32
N SER A 237 -6.70 5.39 0.69
CA SER A 237 -7.90 5.17 -0.11
C SER A 237 -9.07 4.71 0.75
N ILE A 238 -10.25 5.27 0.47
CA ILE A 238 -11.49 5.11 1.21
C ILE A 238 -12.60 4.83 0.19
N GLN A 239 -13.63 4.09 0.60
CA GLN A 239 -14.77 3.82 -0.27
C GLN A 239 -15.36 5.12 -0.81
N LYS A 240 -15.64 5.16 -2.11
CA LYS A 240 -16.13 6.34 -2.79
C LYS A 240 -17.44 6.87 -2.19
N GLY A 241 -17.42 8.15 -1.85
CA GLY A 241 -18.56 8.85 -1.24
C GLY A 241 -18.68 8.69 0.28
N ASN A 242 -17.76 8.00 0.95
CA ASN A 242 -17.72 7.94 2.42
C ASN A 242 -17.04 9.20 3.00
N ALA A 243 -17.76 10.33 2.91
CA ALA A 243 -17.24 11.63 3.32
C ALA A 243 -16.98 11.70 4.85
N GLU A 244 -17.75 10.98 5.66
CA GLU A 244 -17.57 10.98 7.13
C GLU A 244 -16.22 10.40 7.52
N LEU A 245 -15.85 9.25 6.93
CA LEU A 245 -14.56 8.64 7.19
C LEU A 245 -13.40 9.46 6.61
N LEU A 246 -13.58 10.00 5.40
CA LEU A 246 -12.61 10.86 4.74
C LEU A 246 -12.29 12.11 5.56
N ASP A 247 -13.32 12.80 6.07
CA ASP A 247 -13.15 13.99 6.91
C ASP A 247 -12.44 13.64 8.23
N ALA A 248 -12.77 12.49 8.84
CA ALA A 248 -12.12 12.03 10.06
C ALA A 248 -10.64 11.72 9.85
N VAL A 249 -10.29 11.06 8.75
CA VAL A 249 -8.89 10.78 8.38
C VAL A 249 -8.13 12.09 8.12
N ASN A 250 -8.68 12.99 7.32
CA ASN A 250 -8.02 14.27 7.02
C ASN A 250 -7.84 15.14 8.26
N ALA A 251 -8.76 15.07 9.22
CA ALA A 251 -8.61 15.77 10.49
C ALA A 251 -7.36 15.29 11.29
N VAL A 252 -7.08 13.98 11.26
CA VAL A 252 -5.86 13.43 11.88
C VAL A 252 -4.62 13.88 11.13
N LEU A 253 -4.63 13.79 9.79
CA LEU A 253 -3.48 14.19 8.98
C LEU A 253 -3.14 15.67 9.15
N ALA A 254 -4.14 16.53 9.31
CA ALA A 254 -3.95 17.97 9.51
C ALA A 254 -3.31 18.34 10.87
N GLU A 255 -3.31 17.44 11.86
CA GLU A 255 -2.63 17.63 13.14
C GLU A 255 -1.14 17.29 13.10
N LEU A 256 -0.69 16.58 12.04
CA LEU A 256 0.71 16.15 11.90
C LEU A 256 1.53 17.19 11.14
N SER A 257 2.72 17.46 11.63
CA SER A 257 3.72 18.28 10.93
C SER A 257 4.57 17.44 9.96
N VAL A 258 5.32 18.10 9.09
CA VAL A 258 6.28 17.42 8.20
C VAL A 258 7.31 16.63 9.01
N GLU A 259 7.76 17.20 10.12
CA GLU A 259 8.71 16.57 11.03
C GLU A 259 8.14 15.29 11.67
N ASP A 260 6.82 15.24 11.95
CA ASP A 260 6.16 14.03 12.47
C ASP A 260 6.14 12.92 11.43
N TYR A 261 5.83 13.23 10.17
CA TYR A 261 5.88 12.26 9.05
C TYR A 261 7.30 11.72 8.83
N GLU A 262 8.31 12.60 8.82
CA GLU A 262 9.71 12.22 8.66
C GLU A 262 10.20 11.35 9.83
N ALA A 263 9.81 11.68 11.06
CA ALA A 263 10.17 10.90 12.24
C ALA A 263 9.58 9.49 12.21
N MET A 264 8.29 9.36 11.87
CA MET A 264 7.65 8.04 11.73
C MET A 264 8.32 7.19 10.65
N MET A 265 8.69 7.78 9.51
CA MET A 265 9.38 7.05 8.44
C MET A 265 10.79 6.64 8.88
N ALA A 266 11.53 7.52 9.57
CA ALA A 266 12.85 7.19 10.10
C ALA A 266 12.80 6.08 11.15
N ASP A 267 11.78 6.08 12.03
CA ASP A 267 11.56 5.03 13.01
C ASP A 267 11.24 3.68 12.32
N ALA A 268 10.43 3.69 11.26
CA ALA A 268 10.14 2.50 10.48
C ALA A 268 11.41 1.93 9.83
N ILE A 269 12.20 2.77 9.17
CA ILE A 269 13.48 2.37 8.53
C ILE A 269 14.44 1.77 9.56
N ALA A 270 14.51 2.34 10.77
CA ALA A 270 15.46 1.91 11.81
C ALA A 270 15.19 0.50 12.34
N VAL A 271 13.94 0.02 12.27
CA VAL A 271 13.51 -1.27 12.86
C VAL A 271 12.98 -2.28 11.83
N GLN A 272 12.98 -1.93 10.54
CA GLN A 272 12.54 -2.85 9.51
C GLN A 272 13.35 -4.14 9.53
N PRO A 273 12.76 -5.31 9.21
CA PRO A 273 13.52 -6.54 9.14
C PRO A 273 14.56 -6.42 8.03
N LEU A 274 15.82 -6.65 8.41
CA LEU A 274 16.85 -6.90 7.43
C LEU A 274 16.45 -8.21 6.74
N SER A 275 16.33 -8.21 5.40
CA SER A 275 15.92 -9.41 4.66
C SER A 275 16.79 -10.59 5.09
N GLU A 276 16.12 -11.67 5.56
CA GLU A 276 16.76 -12.97 5.71
C GLU A 276 16.95 -13.66 4.34
#